data_0a0f854ad38171bbe7679ab7ad4c57aa
#
_entry.id   0a0f854ad38171bbe7679ab7ad4c57aa
#
_cell.length_a   1.000
_cell.length_b   1.000
_cell.length_c   1.000
_cell.angle_alpha   90.00
_cell.angle_beta   90.00
_cell.angle_gamma   90.00
#
_symmetry.space_group_name_H-M   'P 1'
#
loop_
_entity.id
_entity.type
_entity.pdbx_description
1 polymer ?
#
loop_
_entity_poly.entity_id
_entity_poly.type
_entity_poly.pdbx_seq_one_letter_code
_entity_poly.pdbx_strand_id
1 'polypeptide(L)'
;MVSTGVQSLDHILGDGYPDRSSILVIGPSGIGKEVLGYRFISTGLVQGDYCLYATRRSVPDVLRDMRGFGIGTETVPEWMASSGSPVRCDVHDPTSISFNIKEAVHRNKSRRVRVATDLLSPLLVLNSVETMFSYWSQLLADLKEQDSVLFALAEYGVHPSTTLATMEQLFDGVIEMKLYEEGLDVTPLIRVRKMPGIALHGYFRFSMSNNGMEVVPRLG
;
A
#
# COMPACT_ATOMS: atom_id res chain seq x y z
N MET A 1 8.72 12.99 6.16
CA MET A 1 7.42 12.41 5.75
C MET A 1 7.46 12.06 4.27
N VAL A 2 6.67 11.09 3.86
CA VAL A 2 6.63 10.57 2.48
C VAL A 2 5.21 10.74 1.93
N SER A 3 5.05 11.53 0.87
CA SER A 3 3.72 11.77 0.27
C SER A 3 3.02 10.46 -0.08
N THR A 4 1.74 10.37 0.24
CA THR A 4 0.86 9.25 -0.12
C THR A 4 0.54 9.24 -1.62
N GLY A 5 0.71 10.38 -2.30
CA GLY A 5 0.25 10.62 -3.66
C GLY A 5 -1.23 11.04 -3.76
N VAL A 6 -1.89 11.20 -2.62
CA VAL A 6 -3.26 11.74 -2.52
C VAL A 6 -3.18 12.98 -1.62
N GLN A 7 -3.20 14.16 -2.22
CA GLN A 7 -2.96 15.44 -1.53
C GLN A 7 -3.89 15.66 -0.33
N SER A 8 -5.17 15.32 -0.46
CA SER A 8 -6.14 15.43 0.63
C SER A 8 -5.83 14.48 1.79
N LEU A 9 -5.28 13.30 1.50
CA LEU A 9 -4.83 12.37 2.53
C LEU A 9 -3.53 12.84 3.18
N ASP A 10 -2.58 13.38 2.40
CA ASP A 10 -1.35 13.98 2.93
C ASP A 10 -1.67 15.08 3.94
N HIS A 11 -2.62 15.96 3.59
CA HIS A 11 -3.07 17.02 4.50
C HIS A 11 -3.64 16.48 5.83
N ILE A 12 -4.44 15.41 5.77
CA ILE A 12 -5.01 14.75 6.95
C ILE A 12 -3.91 14.10 7.81
N LEU A 13 -2.88 13.53 7.16
CA LEU A 13 -1.77 12.84 7.81
C LEU A 13 -0.63 13.78 8.28
N GLY A 14 -0.72 15.09 8.02
CA GLY A 14 0.38 16.01 8.32
C GLY A 14 1.61 15.76 7.44
N ASP A 15 1.41 15.89 6.12
CA ASP A 15 2.39 15.77 5.03
C ASP A 15 2.77 14.33 4.60
N GLY A 16 1.93 13.32 4.93
CA GLY A 16 2.06 11.97 4.37
C GLY A 16 2.42 10.89 5.39
N TYR A 17 3.00 9.79 4.90
CA TYR A 17 3.44 8.67 5.76
C TYR A 17 4.74 9.00 6.49
N PRO A 18 4.96 8.49 7.72
CA PRO A 18 6.24 8.61 8.39
C PRO A 18 7.37 7.97 7.58
N ASP A 19 8.55 8.57 7.62
CA ASP A 19 9.74 7.97 7.04
C ASP A 19 10.05 6.62 7.72
N ARG A 20 10.63 5.68 6.99
CA ARG A 20 11.05 4.37 7.49
C ARG A 20 9.92 3.61 8.19
N SER A 21 8.73 3.67 7.61
CA SER A 21 7.53 3.06 8.17
C SER A 21 6.92 2.00 7.26
N SER A 22 6.13 1.13 7.86
CA SER A 22 5.30 0.15 7.19
C SER A 22 3.82 0.51 7.38
N ILE A 23 3.10 0.62 6.27
CA ILE A 23 1.68 1.00 6.25
C ILE A 23 0.85 -0.16 5.70
N LEU A 24 -0.13 -0.58 6.45
CA LEU A 24 -1.12 -1.57 6.03
C LEU A 24 -2.43 -0.89 5.69
N VAL A 25 -2.94 -1.13 4.49
CA VAL A 25 -4.29 -0.69 4.09
C VAL A 25 -5.19 -1.90 3.99
N ILE A 26 -6.29 -1.87 4.73
CA ILE A 26 -7.27 -2.96 4.80
C ILE A 26 -8.61 -2.47 4.25
N GLY A 27 -9.20 -3.24 3.36
CA GLY A 27 -10.52 -2.92 2.82
C GLY A 27 -11.09 -4.06 1.99
N PRO A 28 -12.39 -4.04 1.70
CA PRO A 28 -13.02 -5.04 0.83
C PRO A 28 -12.46 -4.96 -0.60
N SER A 29 -12.64 -6.03 -1.35
CA SER A 29 -12.30 -6.05 -2.78
C SER A 29 -13.09 -4.97 -3.53
N GLY A 30 -12.43 -4.31 -4.48
CA GLY A 30 -13.07 -3.29 -5.33
C GLY A 30 -13.28 -1.92 -4.67
N ILE A 31 -12.91 -1.71 -3.41
CA ILE A 31 -13.05 -0.40 -2.75
C ILE A 31 -12.03 0.64 -3.25
N GLY A 32 -11.02 0.22 -4.01
CA GLY A 32 -9.99 1.10 -4.57
C GLY A 32 -8.76 1.29 -3.70
N LYS A 33 -8.49 0.38 -2.77
CA LYS A 33 -7.25 0.42 -1.98
C LYS A 33 -5.98 0.33 -2.85
N GLU A 34 -6.07 -0.33 -4.00
CA GLU A 34 -5.01 -0.43 -4.99
C GLU A 34 -4.59 0.95 -5.53
N VAL A 35 -5.57 1.86 -5.65
CA VAL A 35 -5.31 3.24 -6.13
C VAL A 35 -4.37 3.99 -5.20
N LEU A 36 -4.48 3.78 -3.88
CA LEU A 36 -3.52 4.34 -2.91
C LEU A 36 -2.11 3.82 -3.18
N GLY A 37 -1.95 2.53 -3.43
CA GLY A 37 -0.66 1.92 -3.78
C GLY A 37 -0.10 2.48 -5.08
N TYR A 38 -0.92 2.62 -6.11
CA TYR A 38 -0.50 3.19 -7.39
C TYR A 38 -0.10 4.66 -7.28
N ARG A 39 -0.87 5.46 -6.52
CA ARG A 39 -0.54 6.87 -6.25
C ARG A 39 0.76 7.00 -5.46
N PHE A 40 0.94 6.18 -4.44
CA PHE A 40 2.17 6.14 -3.65
C PHE A 40 3.41 5.86 -4.51
N ILE A 41 3.33 4.89 -5.42
CA ILE A 41 4.41 4.54 -6.34
C ILE A 41 4.63 5.65 -7.39
N SER A 42 3.57 6.10 -8.08
CA SER A 42 3.71 7.08 -9.15
C SER A 42 4.27 8.43 -8.65
N THR A 43 3.85 8.85 -7.46
CA THR A 43 4.39 10.06 -6.84
C THR A 43 5.87 9.90 -6.45
N GLY A 44 6.25 8.73 -5.97
CA GLY A 44 7.66 8.42 -5.70
C GLY A 44 8.53 8.51 -6.95
N LEU A 45 8.06 7.97 -8.07
CA LEU A 45 8.76 8.06 -9.35
C LEU A 45 9.00 9.51 -9.78
N VAL A 46 7.97 10.37 -9.66
CA VAL A 46 8.09 11.81 -9.97
C VAL A 46 9.08 12.51 -9.03
N GLN A 47 9.18 12.05 -7.77
CA GLN A 47 10.10 12.61 -6.77
C GLN A 47 11.54 12.03 -6.87
N GLY A 48 11.80 11.10 -7.79
CA GLY A 48 13.11 10.46 -7.96
C GLY A 48 13.41 9.34 -6.98
N ASP A 49 12.41 8.86 -6.22
CA ASP A 49 12.54 7.69 -5.35
C ASP A 49 12.69 6.41 -6.19
N TYR A 50 13.34 5.40 -5.63
CA TYR A 50 13.27 4.05 -6.21
C TYR A 50 11.96 3.39 -5.80
N CYS A 51 11.17 2.93 -6.78
CA CYS A 51 9.83 2.42 -6.56
C CYS A 51 9.71 0.97 -7.00
N LEU A 52 9.21 0.11 -6.10
CA LEU A 52 8.94 -1.31 -6.36
C LEU A 52 7.48 -1.63 -6.07
N TYR A 53 6.78 -2.21 -7.03
CA TYR A 53 5.44 -2.77 -6.83
C TYR A 53 5.48 -4.28 -6.99
N ALA A 54 5.40 -5.01 -5.88
CA ALA A 54 5.41 -6.47 -5.84
C ALA A 54 3.97 -6.99 -5.85
N THR A 55 3.58 -7.74 -6.88
CA THR A 55 2.21 -8.19 -7.11
C THR A 55 2.17 -9.56 -7.81
N ARG A 56 1.06 -10.29 -7.67
CA ARG A 56 0.80 -11.48 -8.49
C ARG A 56 0.19 -11.16 -9.86
N ARG A 57 -0.23 -9.92 -10.07
CA ARG A 57 -0.89 -9.48 -11.30
C ARG A 57 0.12 -9.31 -12.44
N SER A 58 -0.37 -9.39 -13.67
CA SER A 58 0.47 -9.10 -14.83
C SER A 58 0.77 -7.61 -14.94
N VAL A 59 1.93 -7.27 -15.47
CA VAL A 59 2.32 -5.87 -15.70
C VAL A 59 1.28 -5.11 -16.55
N PRO A 60 0.78 -5.66 -17.68
CA PRO A 60 -0.25 -5.00 -18.47
C PRO A 60 -1.54 -4.69 -17.68
N ASP A 61 -1.96 -5.58 -16.77
CA ASP A 61 -3.15 -5.37 -15.96
C ASP A 61 -2.96 -4.24 -14.95
N VAL A 62 -1.80 -4.18 -14.27
CA VAL A 62 -1.47 -3.08 -13.36
C VAL A 62 -1.47 -1.75 -14.10
N LEU A 63 -0.82 -1.67 -15.26
CA LEU A 63 -0.76 -0.45 -16.06
C LEU A 63 -2.12 -0.02 -16.63
N ARG A 64 -2.96 -0.97 -17.00
CA ARG A 64 -4.34 -0.69 -17.44
C ARG A 64 -5.13 -0.02 -16.32
N ASP A 65 -5.04 -0.58 -15.10
CA ASP A 65 -5.74 -0.03 -13.95
C ASP A 65 -5.22 1.35 -13.55
N MET A 66 -3.91 1.56 -13.52
CA MET A 66 -3.32 2.87 -13.26
C MET A 66 -3.87 3.93 -14.22
N ARG A 67 -3.92 3.63 -15.53
CA ARG A 67 -4.50 4.54 -16.54
C ARG A 67 -5.98 4.80 -16.30
N GLY A 68 -6.74 3.76 -15.93
CA GLY A 68 -8.18 3.87 -15.65
C GLY A 68 -8.50 4.84 -14.50
N PHE A 69 -7.56 5.01 -13.57
CA PHE A 69 -7.67 5.95 -12.45
C PHE A 69 -6.90 7.27 -12.68
N GLY A 70 -6.59 7.61 -13.93
CA GLY A 70 -5.90 8.85 -14.27
C GLY A 70 -4.50 8.97 -13.67
N ILE A 71 -3.87 7.85 -13.36
CA ILE A 71 -2.48 7.83 -12.89
C ILE A 71 -1.60 7.79 -14.13
N GLY A 72 -0.85 8.90 -14.33
CA GLY A 72 0.04 9.04 -15.45
C GLY A 72 1.02 7.88 -15.55
N THR A 73 1.09 7.27 -16.73
CA THR A 73 2.00 6.17 -17.02
C THR A 73 3.19 6.63 -17.85
N GLU A 74 3.41 7.94 -17.94
CA GLU A 74 4.49 8.52 -18.74
C GLU A 74 5.87 8.17 -18.22
N THR A 75 5.99 8.04 -16.88
CA THR A 75 7.22 7.61 -16.20
C THR A 75 7.38 6.08 -16.16
N VAL A 76 6.37 5.33 -16.59
CA VAL A 76 6.35 3.85 -16.51
C VAL A 76 7.46 3.20 -17.36
N PRO A 77 7.76 3.63 -18.59
CA PRO A 77 8.86 3.03 -19.34
C PRO A 77 10.20 3.12 -18.61
N GLU A 78 10.50 4.26 -18.00
CA GLU A 78 11.72 4.47 -17.20
C GLU A 78 11.67 3.65 -15.92
N TRP A 79 10.50 3.58 -15.27
CA TRP A 79 10.28 2.76 -14.10
C TRP A 79 10.53 1.28 -14.40
N MET A 80 9.94 0.74 -15.46
CA MET A 80 10.16 -0.66 -15.88
C MET A 80 11.62 -0.93 -16.23
N ALA A 81 12.28 0.00 -16.91
CA ALA A 81 13.67 -0.14 -17.29
C ALA A 81 14.63 -0.07 -16.10
N SER A 82 14.34 0.79 -15.11
CA SER A 82 15.23 1.04 -13.97
C SER A 82 15.06 0.07 -12.81
N SER A 83 13.85 -0.44 -12.59
CA SER A 83 13.53 -1.28 -11.41
C SER A 83 13.00 -2.67 -11.76
N GLY A 84 12.67 -2.94 -13.02
CA GLY A 84 11.95 -4.15 -13.42
C GLY A 84 10.52 -4.25 -12.85
N SER A 85 10.02 -3.15 -12.31
CA SER A 85 8.71 -3.09 -11.64
C SER A 85 7.61 -2.60 -12.60
N PRO A 86 6.34 -3.01 -12.42
CA PRO A 86 5.84 -3.95 -11.40
C PRO A 86 6.45 -5.34 -11.52
N VAL A 87 6.77 -5.95 -10.38
CA VAL A 87 7.35 -7.30 -10.33
C VAL A 87 6.26 -8.32 -10.08
N ARG A 88 6.06 -9.22 -11.03
CA ARG A 88 5.15 -10.35 -10.82
C ARG A 88 5.80 -11.39 -9.92
N CYS A 89 5.14 -11.69 -8.80
CA CYS A 89 5.60 -12.62 -7.78
C CYS A 89 4.82 -13.93 -7.82
N ASP A 90 5.53 -15.03 -7.57
CA ASP A 90 4.89 -16.32 -7.31
C ASP A 90 4.59 -16.44 -5.81
N VAL A 91 3.32 -16.43 -5.45
CA VAL A 91 2.88 -16.53 -4.05
C VAL A 91 3.16 -17.90 -3.41
N HIS A 92 3.55 -18.90 -4.20
CA HIS A 92 4.00 -20.20 -3.68
C HIS A 92 5.47 -20.18 -3.22
N ASP A 93 6.21 -19.11 -3.54
CA ASP A 93 7.60 -18.95 -3.12
C ASP A 93 7.82 -17.62 -2.34
N PRO A 94 7.36 -17.54 -1.08
CA PRO A 94 7.54 -16.36 -0.24
C PRO A 94 9.02 -16.00 -0.03
N THR A 95 9.90 -16.98 -0.03
CA THR A 95 11.34 -16.77 0.18
C THR A 95 11.93 -15.94 -0.96
N SER A 96 11.65 -16.30 -2.21
CA SER A 96 12.09 -15.51 -3.37
C SER A 96 11.47 -14.11 -3.38
N ILE A 97 10.21 -13.95 -2.95
CA ILE A 97 9.59 -12.63 -2.83
C ILE A 97 10.37 -11.74 -1.87
N SER A 98 10.63 -12.23 -0.64
CA SER A 98 11.36 -11.44 0.36
C SER A 98 12.78 -11.15 -0.07
N PHE A 99 13.47 -12.13 -0.68
CA PHE A 99 14.83 -11.95 -1.20
C PHE A 99 14.87 -10.84 -2.26
N ASN A 100 13.98 -10.88 -3.26
CA ASN A 100 13.93 -9.90 -4.34
C ASN A 100 13.62 -8.49 -3.83
N ILE A 101 12.69 -8.35 -2.87
CA ILE A 101 12.38 -7.05 -2.27
C ILE A 101 13.60 -6.51 -1.52
N LYS A 102 14.23 -7.31 -0.66
CA LYS A 102 15.41 -6.91 0.13
C LYS A 102 16.58 -6.54 -0.77
N GLU A 103 16.86 -7.34 -1.81
CA GLU A 103 17.91 -7.06 -2.76
C GLU A 103 17.67 -5.74 -3.51
N ALA A 104 16.44 -5.50 -3.98
CA ALA A 104 16.08 -4.27 -4.65
C ALA A 104 16.27 -3.04 -3.74
N VAL A 105 15.87 -3.13 -2.49
CA VAL A 105 16.06 -2.07 -1.49
C VAL A 105 17.55 -1.86 -1.21
N HIS A 106 18.29 -2.93 -0.97
CA HIS A 106 19.72 -2.85 -0.68
C HIS A 106 20.54 -2.21 -1.82
N ARG A 107 20.24 -2.57 -3.07
CA ARG A 107 20.91 -2.00 -4.24
C ARG A 107 20.62 -0.51 -4.45
N ASN A 108 19.52 0.00 -3.89
CA ASN A 108 19.06 1.37 -4.09
C ASN A 108 19.12 2.24 -2.82
N LYS A 109 19.89 1.84 -1.81
CA LYS A 109 20.02 2.54 -0.52
C LYS A 109 20.56 3.97 -0.58
N SER A 110 21.07 4.41 -1.73
CA SER A 110 21.51 5.80 -1.94
C SER A 110 20.36 6.79 -2.14
N ARG A 111 19.15 6.32 -2.27
CA ARG A 111 17.91 7.12 -2.39
C ARG A 111 16.77 6.46 -1.61
N ARG A 112 15.72 7.21 -1.34
CA ARG A 112 14.52 6.65 -0.70
C ARG A 112 13.94 5.54 -1.56
N VAL A 113 13.48 4.48 -0.89
CA VAL A 113 12.83 3.34 -1.55
C VAL A 113 11.37 3.27 -1.13
N ARG A 114 10.48 3.18 -2.11
CA ARG A 114 9.06 2.90 -1.91
C ARG A 114 8.75 1.49 -2.37
N VAL A 115 8.20 0.69 -1.47
CA VAL A 115 7.71 -0.65 -1.79
C VAL A 115 6.20 -0.68 -1.61
N ALA A 116 5.46 -1.04 -2.64
CA ALA A 116 4.03 -1.35 -2.52
C ALA A 116 3.77 -2.82 -2.85
N THR A 117 2.80 -3.44 -2.18
CA THR A 117 2.48 -4.84 -2.42
C THR A 117 1.02 -5.19 -2.09
N ASP A 118 0.42 -6.05 -2.91
CA ASP A 118 -0.90 -6.65 -2.70
C ASP A 118 -0.81 -8.14 -2.30
N LEU A 119 0.37 -8.58 -1.84
CA LEU A 119 0.65 -10.00 -1.60
C LEU A 119 0.26 -10.49 -0.21
N LEU A 120 -0.09 -9.60 0.75
CA LEU A 120 -0.37 -10.03 2.13
C LEU A 120 -1.52 -11.04 2.19
N SER A 121 -2.67 -10.71 1.63
CA SER A 121 -3.81 -11.64 1.63
C SER A 121 -3.56 -12.91 0.82
N PRO A 122 -3.03 -12.89 -0.41
CA PRO A 122 -2.70 -14.11 -1.12
C PRO A 122 -1.73 -15.04 -0.38
N LEU A 123 -0.73 -14.49 0.27
CA LEU A 123 0.22 -15.27 1.07
C LEU A 123 -0.43 -15.88 2.33
N LEU A 124 -1.33 -15.14 2.99
CA LEU A 124 -2.10 -15.65 4.14
C LEU A 124 -3.09 -16.75 3.77
N VAL A 125 -3.58 -16.78 2.54
CA VAL A 125 -4.47 -17.88 2.07
C VAL A 125 -3.69 -19.20 1.92
N LEU A 126 -2.42 -19.12 1.55
CA LEU A 126 -1.60 -20.29 1.23
C LEU A 126 -0.75 -20.79 2.41
N ASN A 127 -0.63 -20.00 3.48
CA ASN A 127 0.28 -20.29 4.59
C ASN A 127 -0.40 -20.07 5.95
N SER A 128 0.13 -20.68 7.01
CA SER A 128 -0.36 -20.43 8.36
C SER A 128 -0.08 -19.00 8.82
N VAL A 129 -0.90 -18.52 9.76
CA VAL A 129 -0.76 -17.16 10.32
C VAL A 129 0.61 -17.00 11.00
N GLU A 130 1.08 -18.02 11.71
CA GLU A 130 2.37 -18.02 12.40
C GLU A 130 3.54 -17.90 11.44
N THR A 131 3.49 -18.65 10.32
CA THR A 131 4.51 -18.57 9.27
C THR A 131 4.53 -17.18 8.66
N MET A 132 3.36 -16.63 8.34
CA MET A 132 3.27 -15.29 7.75
C MET A 132 3.60 -14.18 8.73
N PHE A 133 3.29 -14.35 10.01
CA PHE A 133 3.72 -13.41 11.05
C PHE A 133 5.26 -13.32 11.11
N SER A 134 5.94 -14.47 11.15
CA SER A 134 7.40 -14.52 11.15
C SER A 134 7.99 -13.93 9.86
N TYR A 135 7.43 -14.29 8.71
CA TYR A 135 7.85 -13.79 7.40
C TYR A 135 7.76 -12.26 7.32
N TRP A 136 6.57 -11.69 7.63
CA TRP A 136 6.36 -10.24 7.57
C TRP A 136 7.17 -9.50 8.65
N SER A 137 7.26 -10.05 9.86
CA SER A 137 8.07 -9.47 10.92
C SER A 137 9.53 -9.29 10.49
N GLN A 138 10.12 -10.33 9.88
CA GLN A 138 11.50 -10.27 9.39
C GLN A 138 11.65 -9.30 8.21
N LEU A 139 10.74 -9.35 7.23
CA LEU A 139 10.79 -8.46 6.07
C LEU A 139 10.68 -6.99 6.49
N LEU A 140 9.72 -6.67 7.37
CA LEU A 140 9.51 -5.30 7.85
C LEU A 140 10.70 -4.78 8.66
N ALA A 141 11.32 -5.63 9.49
CA ALA A 141 12.53 -5.26 10.24
C ALA A 141 13.69 -4.91 9.29
N ASP A 142 13.96 -5.76 8.30
CA ASP A 142 15.03 -5.54 7.32
C ASP A 142 14.81 -4.26 6.49
N LEU A 143 13.56 -3.96 6.11
CA LEU A 143 13.21 -2.75 5.36
C LEU A 143 13.33 -1.48 6.20
N LYS A 144 13.02 -1.56 7.49
CA LYS A 144 13.08 -0.43 8.42
C LYS A 144 14.51 0.04 8.71
N GLU A 145 15.50 -0.85 8.60
CA GLU A 145 16.93 -0.51 8.74
C GLU A 145 17.43 0.36 7.58
N GLN A 146 16.70 0.38 6.48
CA GLN A 146 17.02 1.15 5.27
C GLN A 146 16.04 2.31 5.12
N ASP A 147 16.37 3.33 4.32
CA ASP A 147 15.46 4.46 4.05
C ASP A 147 14.33 4.04 3.12
N SER A 148 13.46 3.18 3.62
CA SER A 148 12.34 2.62 2.86
C SER A 148 11.01 2.80 3.56
N VAL A 149 9.95 2.96 2.77
CA VAL A 149 8.54 2.91 3.22
C VAL A 149 7.85 1.79 2.49
N LEU A 150 7.27 0.87 3.25
CA LEU A 150 6.49 -0.23 2.71
C LEU A 150 5.00 0.05 2.85
N PHE A 151 4.26 -0.15 1.76
CA PHE A 151 2.82 -0.02 1.66
C PHE A 151 2.21 -1.36 1.27
N ALA A 152 1.51 -2.01 2.19
CA ALA A 152 0.90 -3.32 1.96
C ALA A 152 -0.63 -3.23 1.92
N LEU A 153 -1.24 -4.04 1.06
CA LEU A 153 -2.69 -4.16 0.92
C LEU A 153 -3.18 -5.50 1.48
N ALA A 154 -4.30 -5.46 2.21
CA ALA A 154 -5.01 -6.64 2.69
C ALA A 154 -6.51 -6.59 2.36
N GLU A 155 -7.07 -7.76 2.08
CA GLU A 155 -8.49 -7.93 1.80
C GLU A 155 -9.29 -8.12 3.10
N TYR A 156 -10.33 -7.31 3.27
CA TYR A 156 -11.32 -7.51 4.33
C TYR A 156 -12.27 -8.66 3.95
N GLY A 157 -12.64 -9.49 4.93
CA GLY A 157 -13.60 -10.57 4.72
C GLY A 157 -13.04 -11.86 4.12
N VAL A 158 -11.76 -11.88 3.68
CA VAL A 158 -11.08 -13.09 3.18
C VAL A 158 -10.49 -13.90 4.34
N HIS A 159 -10.07 -13.22 5.41
CA HIS A 159 -9.43 -13.83 6.57
C HIS A 159 -10.27 -13.62 7.83
N PRO A 160 -10.15 -14.51 8.83
CA PRO A 160 -10.68 -14.25 10.17
C PRO A 160 -10.20 -12.90 10.71
N SER A 161 -11.07 -12.19 11.43
CA SER A 161 -10.71 -10.88 12.02
C SER A 161 -9.50 -10.97 12.97
N THR A 162 -9.34 -12.08 13.65
CA THR A 162 -8.19 -12.37 14.51
C THR A 162 -6.88 -12.45 13.72
N THR A 163 -6.89 -13.05 12.53
CA THR A 163 -5.74 -13.13 11.64
C THR A 163 -5.30 -11.74 11.19
N LEU A 164 -6.25 -10.91 10.72
CA LEU A 164 -5.92 -9.54 10.33
C LEU A 164 -5.43 -8.72 11.52
N ALA A 165 -6.06 -8.84 12.70
CA ALA A 165 -5.61 -8.15 13.91
C ALA A 165 -4.18 -8.55 14.32
N THR A 166 -3.80 -9.82 14.11
CA THR A 166 -2.43 -10.29 14.34
C THR A 166 -1.46 -9.64 13.36
N MET A 167 -1.81 -9.57 12.07
CA MET A 167 -0.96 -8.92 11.07
C MET A 167 -0.85 -7.40 11.31
N GLU A 168 -1.93 -6.73 11.69
CA GLU A 168 -1.93 -5.29 11.99
C GLU A 168 -0.89 -4.88 13.04
N GLN A 169 -0.57 -5.77 13.99
CA GLN A 169 0.42 -5.48 15.03
C GLN A 169 1.81 -5.23 14.47
N LEU A 170 2.15 -5.86 13.35
CA LEU A 170 3.46 -5.76 12.72
C LEU A 170 3.72 -4.40 12.05
N PHE A 171 2.67 -3.73 11.58
CA PHE A 171 2.79 -2.50 10.81
C PHE A 171 2.82 -1.27 11.72
N ASP A 172 3.58 -0.25 11.33
CA ASP A 172 3.63 1.04 12.05
C ASP A 172 2.32 1.82 11.88
N GLY A 173 1.77 1.83 10.67
CA GLY A 173 0.50 2.48 10.35
C GLY A 173 -0.55 1.51 9.83
N VAL A 174 -1.82 1.77 10.15
CA VAL A 174 -2.97 1.01 9.65
C VAL A 174 -4.06 1.95 9.19
N ILE A 175 -4.45 1.80 7.94
CA ILE A 175 -5.56 2.52 7.30
C ILE A 175 -6.66 1.51 6.97
N GLU A 176 -7.88 1.82 7.35
CA GLU A 176 -9.05 1.01 7.04
C GLU A 176 -9.94 1.73 6.03
N MET A 177 -10.36 1.01 5.02
CA MET A 177 -11.35 1.45 4.04
C MET A 177 -12.58 0.55 4.14
N LYS A 178 -13.77 1.13 4.12
CA LYS A 178 -15.03 0.39 4.18
C LYS A 178 -16.14 1.09 3.40
N LEU A 179 -17.17 0.34 3.05
CA LEU A 179 -18.44 0.88 2.57
C LEU A 179 -19.40 1.02 3.75
N TYR A 180 -20.05 2.16 3.84
CA TYR A 180 -21.17 2.40 4.76
C TYR A 180 -22.44 2.42 3.94
N GLU A 181 -23.37 1.53 4.28
CA GLU A 181 -24.62 1.36 3.59
C GLU A 181 -25.76 1.94 4.45
N GLU A 182 -26.57 2.83 3.87
CA GLU A 182 -27.75 3.40 4.48
C GLU A 182 -28.92 3.38 3.48
N GLY A 183 -29.79 2.41 3.62
CA GLY A 183 -30.85 2.15 2.63
C GLY A 183 -30.28 1.75 1.28
N LEU A 184 -30.44 2.61 0.27
CA LEU A 184 -29.89 2.41 -1.08
C LEU A 184 -28.57 3.17 -1.31
N ASP A 185 -28.18 4.00 -0.35
CA ASP A 185 -26.97 4.81 -0.46
C ASP A 185 -25.75 4.05 0.07
N VAL A 186 -24.66 4.10 -0.69
CA VAL A 186 -23.38 3.51 -0.33
C VAL A 186 -22.33 4.60 -0.28
N THR A 187 -21.75 4.81 0.89
CA THR A 187 -20.73 5.83 1.12
C THR A 187 -19.38 5.17 1.40
N PRO A 188 -18.35 5.41 0.55
CA PRO A 188 -17.00 4.92 0.83
C PRO A 188 -16.34 5.76 1.92
N LEU A 189 -15.79 5.06 2.92
CA LEU A 189 -15.18 5.65 4.11
C LEU A 189 -13.74 5.15 4.29
N ILE A 190 -12.88 6.06 4.72
CA ILE A 190 -11.48 5.79 5.09
C ILE A 190 -11.23 6.29 6.51
N ARG A 191 -10.46 5.55 7.30
CA ARG A 191 -9.93 6.04 8.58
C ARG A 191 -8.50 5.59 8.81
N VAL A 192 -7.77 6.38 9.55
CA VAL A 192 -6.47 6.00 10.12
C VAL A 192 -6.76 5.33 11.48
N ARG A 193 -6.48 4.03 11.59
CA ARG A 193 -6.65 3.28 12.84
C ARG A 193 -5.43 3.43 13.74
N LYS A 194 -4.26 3.53 13.14
CA LYS A 194 -2.97 3.62 13.81
C LYS A 194 -1.99 4.32 12.86
N MET A 195 -1.25 5.31 13.36
CA MET A 195 -0.14 5.94 12.64
C MET A 195 0.79 6.63 13.63
N PRO A 196 2.11 6.42 13.57
CA PRO A 196 3.06 7.06 14.48
C PRO A 196 2.95 8.59 14.41
N GLY A 197 2.80 9.22 15.56
CA GLY A 197 2.75 10.71 15.67
C GLY A 197 1.43 11.33 15.22
N ILE A 198 0.44 10.53 14.81
CA ILE A 198 -0.85 11.03 14.31
C ILE A 198 -1.98 10.47 15.17
N ALA A 199 -2.73 11.38 15.81
CA ALA A 199 -3.93 11.05 16.57
C ALA A 199 -5.18 11.53 15.81
N LEU A 200 -5.70 10.68 14.92
CA LEU A 200 -6.93 10.95 14.17
C LEU A 200 -8.05 10.04 14.66
N HIS A 201 -9.21 10.62 14.87
CA HIS A 201 -10.40 9.90 15.28
C HIS A 201 -11.52 10.00 14.24
N GLY A 202 -12.11 8.84 13.91
CA GLY A 202 -13.27 8.73 13.06
C GLY A 202 -12.97 8.48 11.58
N TYR A 203 -14.05 8.50 10.80
CA TYR A 203 -14.02 8.24 9.37
C TYR A 203 -14.09 9.52 8.56
N PHE A 204 -13.43 9.49 7.41
CA PHE A 204 -13.54 10.49 6.35
C PHE A 204 -14.25 9.85 5.16
N ARG A 205 -15.04 10.63 4.43
CA ARG A 205 -15.54 10.19 3.14
C ARG A 205 -14.43 10.27 2.11
N PHE A 206 -14.46 9.40 1.12
CA PHE A 206 -13.60 9.56 -0.03
C PHE A 206 -14.39 9.30 -1.32
N SER A 207 -13.90 9.84 -2.41
CA SER A 207 -14.43 9.62 -3.74
C SER A 207 -13.32 9.17 -4.67
N MET A 208 -13.70 8.44 -5.71
CA MET A 208 -12.81 8.01 -6.78
C MET A 208 -13.35 8.46 -8.11
N SER A 209 -12.47 8.99 -8.94
CA SER A 209 -12.77 9.44 -10.28
C SER A 209 -11.60 9.13 -11.23
N ASN A 210 -11.76 9.45 -12.50
CA ASN A 210 -10.66 9.37 -13.47
C ASN A 210 -9.48 10.31 -13.12
N ASN A 211 -9.69 11.26 -12.19
CA ASN A 211 -8.63 12.15 -11.68
C ASN A 211 -7.95 11.58 -10.41
N GLY A 212 -8.33 10.39 -9.98
CA GLY A 212 -7.80 9.71 -8.81
C GLY A 212 -8.71 9.71 -7.60
N MET A 213 -8.11 9.57 -6.43
CA MET A 213 -8.81 9.54 -5.14
C MET A 213 -8.74 10.92 -4.47
N GLU A 214 -9.85 11.32 -3.88
CA GLU A 214 -9.95 12.49 -3.01
C GLU A 214 -10.57 12.09 -1.67
N VAL A 215 -9.95 12.49 -0.56
CA VAL A 215 -10.49 12.30 0.79
C VAL A 215 -11.06 13.62 1.26
N VAL A 216 -12.34 13.61 1.61
CA VAL A 216 -13.05 14.82 2.03
C VAL A 216 -12.87 15.00 3.55
N PRO A 217 -12.30 16.14 4.01
CA PRO A 217 -12.23 16.46 5.43
C PRO A 217 -13.62 16.44 6.06
N ARG A 218 -13.70 16.08 7.33
CA ARG A 218 -14.96 16.24 8.07
C ARG A 218 -15.35 17.74 8.06
N LEU A 219 -16.54 18.01 7.60
CA LEU A 219 -17.18 19.28 7.95
C LEU A 219 -17.44 19.21 9.46
N GLY A 220 -16.77 20.10 10.19
CA GLY A 220 -16.90 20.23 11.64
C GLY A 220 -18.34 20.55 12.06
#